data_f923000a454f3ed2062d86ede6435c17
#
_entry.id   f923000a454f3ed2062d86ede6435c17
#
_cell.length_a   1.000
_cell.length_b   1.000
_cell.length_c   1.000
_cell.angle_alpha   90.00
_cell.angle_beta   90.00
_cell.angle_gamma   90.00
#
_symmetry.space_group_name_H-M   'P 1'
#
loop_
_entity.id
_entity.type
_entity.pdbx_description
1 polymer ?
#
loop_
_entity_poly.entity_id
_entity_poly.type
_entity_poly.pdbx_seq_one_letter_code
_entity_poly.pdbx_strand_id
1 'polypeptide(L)'
;MPQKPEIPTTSVLLIDGNHTDRIGFATHLKNCSPDGTILEAMDGQSGLNLYRSRRMDCVVLALELTDRSGFEVLVDLVPIASKPSIAVVVLTNRIQRGLHEIARQNGAYACFVKQFTTGNDLERAILRAMAFVGQMPKEDRYRPI
;
A
#
# COMPACT_ATOMS: atom_id res chain seq x y z
N MET A 1 -19.98 -23.12 -23.21
CA MET A 1 -19.34 -21.80 -23.11
C MET A 1 -18.17 -21.88 -22.17
N PRO A 2 -16.98 -21.61 -22.67
CA PRO A 2 -15.86 -21.54 -21.74
C PRO A 2 -16.09 -20.37 -20.77
N GLN A 3 -16.03 -20.65 -19.49
CA GLN A 3 -16.04 -19.61 -18.49
C GLN A 3 -14.80 -18.76 -18.65
N LYS A 4 -14.96 -17.44 -18.56
CA LYS A 4 -13.81 -16.55 -18.45
C LYS A 4 -13.04 -16.95 -17.19
N PRO A 5 -11.70 -17.07 -17.25
CA PRO A 5 -10.93 -17.26 -16.05
C PRO A 5 -11.24 -16.11 -15.08
N GLU A 6 -11.55 -16.46 -13.84
CA GLU A 6 -11.72 -15.44 -12.82
C GLU A 6 -10.41 -14.68 -12.65
N ILE A 7 -10.43 -13.40 -13.02
CA ILE A 7 -9.32 -12.51 -12.70
C ILE A 7 -9.50 -12.12 -11.25
N PRO A 8 -8.55 -12.47 -10.36
CA PRO A 8 -8.67 -12.09 -8.97
C PRO A 8 -8.81 -10.58 -8.87
N THR A 9 -9.86 -10.11 -8.19
CA THR A 9 -10.02 -8.68 -7.92
C THR A 9 -8.96 -8.24 -6.93
N THR A 10 -8.34 -7.10 -7.21
CA THR A 10 -7.34 -6.52 -6.32
C THR A 10 -7.99 -5.78 -5.19
N SER A 11 -7.39 -5.87 -4.00
CA SER A 11 -7.81 -5.11 -2.82
C SER A 11 -6.66 -4.22 -2.36
N VAL A 12 -6.92 -2.93 -2.33
CA VAL A 12 -5.94 -1.92 -1.92
C VAL A 12 -6.48 -1.19 -0.69
N LEU A 13 -5.64 -1.07 0.32
CA LEU A 13 -5.93 -0.30 1.52
C LEU A 13 -5.15 1.02 1.46
N LEU A 14 -5.86 2.12 1.60
CA LEU A 14 -5.28 3.45 1.58
C LEU A 14 -5.36 4.05 2.99
N ILE A 15 -4.22 4.21 3.64
CA ILE A 15 -4.10 4.76 4.99
C ILE A 15 -3.53 6.17 4.90
N ASP A 16 -4.36 7.17 5.13
CA ASP A 16 -3.97 8.57 5.05
C ASP A 16 -4.88 9.43 5.92
N GLY A 17 -4.30 10.22 6.80
CA GLY A 17 -5.07 11.14 7.65
C GLY A 17 -5.57 12.38 6.93
N ASN A 18 -5.01 12.72 5.78
CA ASN A 18 -5.48 13.85 4.99
C ASN A 18 -6.69 13.45 4.15
N HIS A 19 -7.85 13.99 4.52
CA HIS A 19 -9.13 13.65 3.91
C HIS A 19 -9.16 13.93 2.40
N THR A 20 -8.69 15.10 2.00
CA THR A 20 -8.69 15.52 0.59
C THR A 20 -7.78 14.63 -0.26
N ASP A 21 -6.55 14.39 0.22
CA ASP A 21 -5.60 13.53 -0.50
C ASP A 21 -6.13 12.10 -0.59
N ARG A 22 -6.63 11.57 0.53
CA ARG A 22 -7.14 10.20 0.58
C ARG A 22 -8.29 9.99 -0.38
N ILE A 23 -9.28 10.87 -0.37
CA ILE A 23 -10.44 10.76 -1.26
C ILE A 23 -10.03 10.91 -2.72
N GLY A 24 -9.12 11.84 -3.02
CA GLY A 24 -8.63 12.04 -4.39
C GLY A 24 -7.97 10.79 -4.96
N PHE A 25 -7.06 10.20 -4.23
CA PHE A 25 -6.39 8.97 -4.65
C PHE A 25 -7.36 7.78 -4.70
N ALA A 26 -8.24 7.65 -3.70
CA ALA A 26 -9.22 6.57 -3.68
C ALA A 26 -10.16 6.62 -4.88
N THR A 27 -10.65 7.81 -5.22
CA THR A 27 -11.54 7.99 -6.37
C THR A 27 -10.85 7.61 -7.67
N HIS A 28 -9.59 8.05 -7.83
CA HIS A 28 -8.82 7.70 -9.03
C HIS A 28 -8.64 6.20 -9.15
N LEU A 29 -8.25 5.53 -8.06
CA LEU A 29 -8.00 4.09 -8.06
C LEU A 29 -9.29 3.30 -8.33
N LYS A 30 -10.43 3.72 -7.78
CA LYS A 30 -11.73 3.10 -8.04
C LYS A 30 -12.11 3.20 -9.52
N ASN A 31 -11.83 4.34 -10.14
CA ASN A 31 -12.11 4.54 -11.56
C ASN A 31 -11.22 3.70 -12.47
N CYS A 32 -9.96 3.46 -12.06
CA CYS A 32 -9.03 2.64 -12.82
C CYS A 32 -9.34 1.14 -12.72
N SER A 33 -9.88 0.70 -11.60
CA SER A 33 -10.18 -0.71 -11.33
C SER A 33 -11.56 -0.84 -10.70
N PRO A 34 -12.64 -0.70 -11.51
CA PRO A 34 -14.01 -0.73 -10.97
C PRO A 34 -14.36 -2.03 -10.26
N ASP A 35 -13.74 -3.15 -10.66
CA ASP A 35 -14.00 -4.46 -10.05
C ASP A 35 -13.13 -4.70 -8.80
N GLY A 36 -12.15 -3.84 -8.56
CA GLY A 36 -11.29 -3.92 -7.38
C GLY A 36 -11.95 -3.31 -6.15
N THR A 37 -11.40 -3.64 -4.99
CA THR A 37 -11.82 -3.08 -3.70
C THR A 37 -10.80 -2.05 -3.24
N ILE A 38 -11.27 -0.84 -2.95
CA ILE A 38 -10.45 0.20 -2.35
C ILE A 38 -11.03 0.51 -0.97
N LEU A 39 -10.25 0.22 0.07
CA LEU A 39 -10.60 0.54 1.44
C LEU A 39 -9.80 1.74 1.91
N GLU A 40 -10.39 2.53 2.79
CA GLU A 40 -9.77 3.74 3.32
C GLU A 40 -9.70 3.69 4.83
N ALA A 41 -8.60 4.17 5.38
CA ALA A 41 -8.42 4.36 6.82
C ALA A 41 -7.82 5.75 7.06
N MET A 42 -8.29 6.43 8.11
CA MET A 42 -7.87 7.79 8.42
C MET A 42 -6.68 7.85 9.38
N ASP A 43 -6.31 6.75 9.99
CA ASP A 43 -5.17 6.70 10.91
C ASP A 43 -4.52 5.32 10.90
N GLY A 44 -3.40 5.21 11.62
CA GLY A 44 -2.61 3.98 11.63
C GLY A 44 -3.32 2.81 12.27
N GLN A 45 -4.02 3.04 13.39
CA GLN A 45 -4.70 1.96 14.10
C GLN A 45 -5.86 1.39 13.30
N SER A 46 -6.71 2.24 12.74
CA SER A 46 -7.80 1.76 11.88
C SER A 46 -7.28 1.08 10.62
N GLY A 47 -6.18 1.56 10.07
CA GLY A 47 -5.53 0.90 8.93
C GLY A 47 -5.04 -0.50 9.27
N LEU A 48 -4.36 -0.66 10.40
CA LEU A 48 -3.89 -1.98 10.85
C LEU A 48 -5.05 -2.91 11.17
N ASN A 49 -6.13 -2.40 11.76
CA ASN A 49 -7.32 -3.20 12.03
C ASN A 49 -7.94 -3.75 10.74
N LEU A 50 -8.08 -2.92 9.72
CA LEU A 50 -8.57 -3.34 8.41
C LEU A 50 -7.63 -4.36 7.76
N TYR A 51 -6.33 -4.10 7.81
CA TYR A 51 -5.34 -5.00 7.26
C TYR A 51 -5.40 -6.40 7.89
N ARG A 52 -5.60 -6.47 9.20
CA ARG A 52 -5.67 -7.73 9.95
C ARG A 52 -6.99 -8.47 9.75
N SER A 53 -8.06 -7.75 9.42
CA SER A 53 -9.40 -8.34 9.29
C SER A 53 -9.73 -8.78 7.87
N ARG A 54 -8.97 -8.34 6.87
CA ARG A 54 -9.24 -8.60 5.46
C ARG A 54 -7.94 -8.84 4.69
N ARG A 55 -8.06 -9.62 3.63
CA ARG A 55 -6.94 -9.82 2.71
C ARG A 55 -6.74 -8.57 1.85
N MET A 56 -5.53 -8.04 1.87
CA MET A 56 -5.12 -6.91 1.04
C MET A 56 -3.99 -7.32 0.10
N ASP A 57 -4.00 -6.79 -1.11
CA ASP A 57 -2.93 -7.03 -2.09
C ASP A 57 -1.88 -5.93 -2.05
N CYS A 58 -2.27 -4.73 -1.67
CA CYS A 58 -1.36 -3.59 -1.54
C CYS A 58 -1.87 -2.63 -0.47
N VAL A 59 -0.94 -2.02 0.25
CA VAL A 59 -1.23 -0.93 1.18
C VAL A 59 -0.53 0.33 0.68
N VAL A 60 -1.28 1.41 0.52
CA VAL A 60 -0.75 2.75 0.29
C VAL A 60 -0.77 3.47 1.62
N LEU A 61 0.39 3.89 2.09
CA LEU A 61 0.58 4.35 3.46
C LEU A 61 1.20 5.74 3.50
N ALA A 62 0.47 6.69 4.07
CA ALA A 62 1.01 8.01 4.35
C ALA A 62 1.91 7.98 5.59
N LEU A 63 3.04 8.67 5.53
CA LEU A 63 3.96 8.75 6.68
C LEU A 63 3.43 9.67 7.77
N GLU A 64 2.74 10.74 7.39
CA GLU A 64 2.20 11.72 8.32
C GLU A 64 0.79 11.31 8.75
N LEU A 65 0.70 10.56 9.83
CA LEU A 65 -0.56 10.12 10.44
C LEU A 65 -0.76 10.84 11.78
N THR A 66 -2.00 10.88 12.25
CA THR A 66 -2.35 11.64 13.46
C THR A 66 -2.07 10.87 14.76
N ASP A 67 -2.17 9.55 14.72
CA ASP A 67 -2.04 8.70 15.91
C ASP A 67 -0.63 8.13 16.10
N ARG A 68 0.12 7.98 15.03
CA ARG A 68 1.49 7.43 15.06
C ARG A 68 2.21 7.76 13.76
N SER A 69 3.51 7.52 13.74
CA SER A 69 4.29 7.63 12.51
C SER A 69 3.90 6.52 11.52
N GLY A 70 3.83 6.87 10.24
CA GLY A 70 3.66 5.86 9.20
C GLY A 70 4.76 4.82 9.17
N PHE A 71 5.97 5.16 9.62
CA PHE A 71 7.05 4.17 9.75
C PHE A 71 6.73 3.08 10.77
N GLU A 72 6.07 3.43 11.87
CA GLU A 72 5.63 2.42 12.84
C GLU A 72 4.62 1.45 12.22
N VAL A 73 3.69 1.98 11.43
CA VAL A 73 2.71 1.16 10.70
C VAL A 73 3.43 0.28 9.68
N LEU A 74 4.42 0.82 8.96
CA LEU A 74 5.20 0.07 7.98
C LEU A 74 5.90 -1.14 8.62
N VAL A 75 6.51 -0.95 9.77
CA VAL A 75 7.17 -2.04 10.51
C VAL A 75 6.16 -3.13 10.89
N ASP A 76 4.95 -2.76 11.28
CA ASP A 76 3.90 -3.72 11.60
C ASP A 76 3.40 -4.46 10.35
N LEU A 77 3.32 -3.77 9.20
CA LEU A 77 2.92 -4.38 7.93
C LEU A 77 4.00 -5.30 7.36
N VAL A 78 5.25 -4.90 7.48
CA VAL A 78 6.41 -5.61 6.92
C VAL A 78 7.44 -5.84 8.03
N PRO A 79 7.22 -6.83 8.90
CA PRO A 79 8.14 -7.09 10.02
C PRO A 79 9.55 -7.47 9.58
N ILE A 80 9.68 -8.10 8.42
CA ILE A 80 10.98 -8.49 7.84
C ILE A 80 11.12 -7.76 6.51
N ALA A 81 11.87 -6.67 6.51
CA ALA A 81 11.98 -5.78 5.35
C ALA A 81 12.50 -6.47 4.09
N SER A 82 13.39 -7.45 4.23
CA SER A 82 13.95 -8.21 3.11
C SER A 82 12.99 -9.26 2.53
N LYS A 83 11.89 -9.54 3.23
CA LYS A 83 10.91 -10.56 2.82
C LYS A 83 9.48 -10.01 2.99
N PRO A 84 9.10 -8.98 2.21
CA PRO A 84 7.76 -8.42 2.33
C PRO A 84 6.72 -9.41 1.83
N SER A 85 5.70 -9.65 2.66
CA SER A 85 4.54 -10.48 2.30
C SER A 85 3.39 -9.65 1.74
N ILE A 86 3.50 -8.34 1.82
CA ILE A 86 2.51 -7.37 1.33
C ILE A 86 3.23 -6.26 0.58
N ALA A 87 2.66 -5.82 -0.54
CA ALA A 87 3.15 -4.67 -1.28
C ALA A 87 2.77 -3.38 -0.52
N VAL A 88 3.75 -2.54 -0.22
CA VAL A 88 3.51 -1.24 0.43
C VAL A 88 4.12 -0.14 -0.42
N VAL A 89 3.30 0.86 -0.75
CA VAL A 89 3.71 2.10 -1.40
C VAL A 89 3.51 3.22 -0.38
N VAL A 90 4.57 3.96 -0.11
CA VAL A 90 4.56 5.03 0.89
C VAL A 90 4.35 6.38 0.21
N LEU A 91 3.50 7.21 0.80
CA LEU A 91 3.30 8.61 0.41
C LEU A 91 3.74 9.52 1.54
N THR A 92 4.33 10.66 1.19
CA THR A 92 4.75 11.66 2.18
C THR A 92 4.53 13.07 1.67
N ASN A 93 4.27 14.00 2.58
CA ASN A 93 4.25 15.43 2.29
C ASN A 93 5.64 16.04 2.28
N ARG A 94 6.66 15.31 2.75
CA ARG A 94 7.98 15.86 3.00
C ARG A 94 8.90 15.66 1.80
N ILE A 95 9.56 16.74 1.40
CA ILE A 95 10.69 16.69 0.49
C ILE A 95 11.94 16.64 1.39
N GLN A 96 12.29 15.45 1.83
CA GLN A 96 13.41 15.27 2.74
C GLN A 96 14.39 14.25 2.15
N ARG A 97 15.65 14.62 2.14
CA ARG A 97 16.72 13.78 1.63
C ARG A 97 16.82 12.49 2.45
N GLY A 98 16.92 11.37 1.76
CA GLY A 98 17.07 10.06 2.39
C GLY A 98 15.77 9.39 2.84
N LEU A 99 14.64 10.08 2.76
CA LEU A 99 13.36 9.53 3.23
C LEU A 99 12.92 8.30 2.40
N HIS A 100 13.10 8.37 1.09
CA HIS A 100 12.84 7.24 0.18
C HIS A 100 13.64 6.01 0.58
N GLU A 101 14.92 6.20 0.86
CA GLU A 101 15.84 5.14 1.24
C GLU A 101 15.40 4.48 2.54
N ILE A 102 15.06 5.30 3.54
CA ILE A 102 14.59 4.79 4.85
C ILE A 102 13.30 3.98 4.66
N ALA A 103 12.35 4.46 3.88
CA ALA A 103 11.12 3.74 3.63
C ALA A 103 11.38 2.38 2.96
N ARG A 104 12.25 2.35 1.95
CA ARG A 104 12.61 1.11 1.26
C ARG A 104 13.36 0.14 2.16
N GLN A 105 14.27 0.63 2.99
CA GLN A 105 14.99 -0.18 3.97
C GLN A 105 14.06 -0.82 4.99
N ASN A 106 12.90 -0.21 5.24
CA ASN A 106 11.89 -0.74 6.13
C ASN A 106 10.83 -1.58 5.42
N GLY A 107 11.02 -1.89 4.15
CA GLY A 107 10.19 -2.84 3.42
C GLY A 107 9.16 -2.24 2.48
N ALA A 108 9.09 -0.92 2.33
CA ALA A 108 8.26 -0.31 1.31
C ALA A 108 8.86 -0.55 -0.09
N TYR A 109 8.00 -0.84 -1.05
CA TYR A 109 8.44 -0.96 -2.44
C TYR A 109 8.91 0.38 -3.00
N ALA A 110 8.19 1.45 -2.68
CA ALA A 110 8.49 2.80 -3.15
C ALA A 110 7.97 3.83 -2.16
N CYS A 111 8.53 5.04 -2.24
CA CYS A 111 8.09 6.19 -1.48
C CYS A 111 7.98 7.39 -2.42
N PHE A 112 6.84 8.06 -2.41
CA PHE A 112 6.58 9.21 -3.29
C PHE A 112 6.19 10.44 -2.48
N VAL A 113 6.61 11.60 -2.97
CA VAL A 113 6.16 12.88 -2.44
C VAL A 113 4.80 13.21 -3.07
N LYS A 114 3.77 13.41 -2.24
CA LYS A 114 2.39 13.58 -2.69
C LYS A 114 2.22 14.66 -3.75
N GLN A 115 2.85 15.83 -3.55
CA GLN A 115 2.68 16.96 -4.47
C GLN A 115 3.23 16.71 -5.87
N PHE A 116 4.10 15.71 -6.03
CA PHE A 116 4.68 15.33 -7.32
C PHE A 116 4.11 14.02 -7.86
N THR A 117 3.08 13.49 -7.22
CA THR A 117 2.53 12.16 -7.54
C THR A 117 1.11 12.30 -8.04
N THR A 118 0.89 11.92 -9.30
CA THR A 118 -0.47 11.86 -9.86
C THR A 118 -1.15 10.55 -9.47
N GLY A 119 -2.47 10.48 -9.67
CA GLY A 119 -3.19 9.23 -9.51
C GLY A 119 -2.67 8.12 -10.41
N ASN A 120 -2.27 8.45 -11.65
CA ASN A 120 -1.67 7.49 -12.58
C ASN A 120 -0.31 6.99 -12.10
N ASP A 121 0.51 7.86 -11.52
CA ASP A 121 1.79 7.47 -10.93
C ASP A 121 1.58 6.48 -9.80
N LEU A 122 0.61 6.75 -8.94
CA LEU A 122 0.29 5.86 -7.82
C LEU A 122 -0.22 4.51 -8.31
N GLU A 123 -1.12 4.49 -9.28
CA GLU A 123 -1.64 3.24 -9.86
C GLU A 123 -0.50 2.38 -10.40
N ARG A 124 0.40 2.97 -11.19
CA ARG A 124 1.55 2.23 -11.74
C ARG A 124 2.44 1.69 -10.65
N ALA A 125 2.67 2.46 -9.60
CA ALA A 125 3.48 2.02 -8.46
C ALA A 125 2.85 0.84 -7.74
N ILE A 126 1.52 0.88 -7.55
CA ILE A 126 0.78 -0.23 -6.94
C ILE A 126 0.93 -1.52 -7.76
N LEU A 127 0.73 -1.42 -9.07
CA LEU A 127 0.85 -2.58 -9.96
C LEU A 127 2.26 -3.17 -9.94
N ARG A 128 3.28 -2.32 -9.97
CA ARG A 128 4.69 -2.76 -9.89
C ARG A 128 5.02 -3.38 -8.54
N ALA A 129 4.52 -2.78 -7.47
CA ALA A 129 4.74 -3.29 -6.12
C ALA A 129 4.13 -4.67 -5.94
N MET A 130 2.89 -4.87 -6.41
CA MET A 130 2.22 -6.16 -6.35
C MET A 130 2.94 -7.21 -7.19
N ALA A 131 3.40 -6.84 -8.39
CA ALA A 131 4.16 -7.74 -9.26
C ALA A 131 5.48 -8.16 -8.60
N PHE A 132 6.17 -7.22 -7.97
CA PHE A 132 7.43 -7.50 -7.27
C PHE A 132 7.22 -8.48 -6.12
N VAL A 133 6.25 -8.23 -5.25
CA VAL A 133 5.93 -9.13 -4.13
C VAL A 133 5.43 -10.48 -4.65
N GLY A 134 4.66 -10.48 -5.73
CA GLY A 134 4.15 -11.69 -6.36
C GLY A 134 5.23 -12.61 -6.92
N GLN A 135 6.41 -12.08 -7.23
CA GLN A 135 7.56 -12.85 -7.72
C GLN A 135 8.37 -13.49 -6.60
N MET A 136 8.10 -13.13 -5.34
CA MET A 136 8.82 -13.72 -4.22
C MET A 136 8.38 -15.16 -4.01
N PRO A 137 9.30 -16.06 -3.58
CA PRO A 137 8.94 -17.44 -3.26
C PRO A 137 7.81 -17.50 -2.24
N LYS A 138 6.89 -18.45 -2.42
CA LYS A 138 5.74 -18.61 -1.50
C LYS A 138 6.15 -18.85 -0.07
N GLU A 139 7.24 -19.58 0.15
CA GLU A 139 7.79 -19.86 1.47
C GLU A 139 8.18 -18.58 2.22
N ASP A 140 8.60 -17.55 1.48
CA ASP A 140 8.96 -16.27 2.06
C ASP A 140 7.72 -15.39 2.35
N ARG A 141 6.61 -15.62 1.63
CA ARG A 141 5.37 -14.85 1.81
C ARG A 141 4.43 -15.47 2.85
N TYR A 142 4.41 -16.79 2.92
CA TYR A 142 3.51 -17.52 3.80
C TYR A 142 4.35 -18.41 4.69
N ARG A 143 4.56 -17.98 5.92
CA ARG A 143 5.08 -18.88 6.94
C ARG A 143 3.93 -19.35 7.78
N PRO A 144 3.59 -20.64 7.74
CA PRO A 144 2.63 -21.18 8.70
C PRO A 144 3.23 -21.01 10.09
N ILE A 145 2.42 -20.51 10.95
CA ILE A 145 2.78 -20.32 12.36
C ILE A 145 2.81 -21.68 13.04
#